data_caeb71ea2a0a5a0861645a132b0237cd
#
_entry.id   caeb71ea2a0a5a0861645a132b0237cd
#
_cell.length_a   1.000
_cell.length_b   1.000
_cell.length_c   1.000
_cell.angle_alpha   90.00
_cell.angle_beta   90.00
_cell.angle_gamma   90.00
#
_symmetry.space_group_name_H-M   'P 1'
#
loop_
_entity.id
_entity.type
_entity.pdbx_description
1 polymer ?
#
loop_
_entity_poly.entity_id
_entity_poly.type
_entity_poly.pdbx_seq_one_letter_code
_entity_poly.pdbx_strand_id
1 'polypeptide(L)'
;MSFRRVNRGLAEELIAKVDAEIATRPHVYIFGAGHVGDALAYTLSLTPVRVILVDTREAELMAVDAPGVETCLAAMPEQVVRSAPPGSAFIVLTHDHALDFLIVAEALQRDDAVYVGMIGSKTKKATFKNWLKREIGRAELFENLVCPVGGSVVKDKRPEVIAALAAAEVLTAVLVSSKVLQPA
;
A
#
# COMPACT_ATOMS: atom_id res chain seq x y z
N MET A 1 -25.95 -22.62 33.47
CA MET A 1 -24.96 -22.31 32.40
C MET A 1 -23.67 -21.84 33.07
N SER A 2 -22.61 -22.66 33.00
CA SER A 2 -21.33 -22.32 33.63
C SER A 2 -20.52 -21.46 32.64
N PHE A 3 -20.39 -20.17 32.92
CA PHE A 3 -19.44 -19.30 32.20
C PHE A 3 -18.02 -19.76 32.58
N ARG A 4 -17.30 -20.36 31.65
CA ARG A 4 -15.87 -20.61 31.83
C ARG A 4 -15.19 -19.26 32.02
N ARG A 5 -14.60 -19.02 33.18
CA ARG A 5 -13.67 -17.90 33.40
C ARG A 5 -12.54 -18.07 32.39
N VAL A 6 -12.42 -17.13 31.44
CA VAL A 6 -11.24 -17.06 30.59
C VAL A 6 -10.04 -16.84 31.50
N ASN A 7 -9.06 -17.74 31.42
CA ASN A 7 -7.83 -17.60 32.20
C ASN A 7 -7.11 -16.34 31.73
N ARG A 8 -6.97 -15.35 32.60
CA ARG A 8 -6.38 -14.03 32.26
C ARG A 8 -4.98 -14.18 31.66
N GLY A 9 -4.14 -15.08 32.17
CA GLY A 9 -2.82 -15.35 31.64
C GLY A 9 -2.84 -15.92 30.21
N LEU A 10 -3.81 -16.79 29.89
CA LEU A 10 -3.96 -17.31 28.53
C LEU A 10 -4.39 -16.22 27.56
N ALA A 11 -5.26 -15.30 27.99
CA ALA A 11 -5.66 -14.18 27.15
C ALA A 11 -4.49 -13.23 26.87
N GLU A 12 -3.68 -12.91 27.88
CA GLU A 12 -2.48 -12.07 27.74
C GLU A 12 -1.44 -12.72 26.82
N GLU A 13 -1.22 -14.04 26.93
CA GLU A 13 -0.32 -14.78 26.03
C GLU A 13 -0.81 -14.80 24.56
N LEU A 14 -2.12 -14.97 24.35
CA LEU A 14 -2.71 -14.92 23.03
C LEU A 14 -2.60 -13.53 22.39
N ILE A 15 -2.86 -12.48 23.18
CA ILE A 15 -2.70 -11.09 22.70
C ILE A 15 -1.24 -10.86 22.30
N ALA A 16 -0.27 -11.22 23.14
CA ALA A 16 1.15 -11.04 22.83
C ALA A 16 1.58 -11.79 21.56
N LYS A 17 1.06 -13.00 21.31
CA LYS A 17 1.32 -13.75 20.07
C LYS A 17 0.72 -13.08 18.84
N VAL A 18 -0.50 -12.55 18.95
CA VAL A 18 -1.16 -11.82 17.86
C VAL A 18 -0.41 -10.52 17.56
N ASP A 19 0.00 -9.77 18.57
CA ASP A 19 0.75 -8.53 18.41
C ASP A 19 2.12 -8.79 17.76
N ALA A 20 2.80 -9.88 18.16
CA ALA A 20 4.07 -10.29 17.55
C ALA A 20 3.90 -10.70 16.07
N GLU A 21 2.83 -11.40 15.73
CA GLU A 21 2.51 -11.75 14.35
C GLU A 21 2.20 -10.50 13.51
N ILE A 22 1.38 -9.57 14.04
CA ILE A 22 1.06 -8.31 13.36
C ILE A 22 2.33 -7.49 13.08
N ALA A 23 3.27 -7.46 14.04
CA ALA A 23 4.53 -6.73 13.89
C ALA A 23 5.42 -7.26 12.76
N THR A 24 5.25 -8.53 12.37
CA THR A 24 6.03 -9.15 11.27
C THR A 24 5.34 -9.07 9.90
N ARG A 25 4.11 -8.56 9.83
CA ARG A 25 3.36 -8.45 8.57
C ARG A 25 4.05 -7.50 7.59
N PRO A 26 4.09 -7.84 6.28
CA PRO A 26 4.55 -6.92 5.26
C PRO A 26 3.75 -5.62 5.28
N HIS A 27 4.44 -4.50 5.13
CA HIS A 27 3.80 -3.17 5.12
C HIS A 27 3.33 -2.80 3.71
N VAL A 28 2.09 -2.36 3.61
CA VAL A 28 1.48 -1.86 2.37
C VAL A 28 1.00 -0.44 2.60
N TYR A 29 1.66 0.51 1.95
CA TYR A 29 1.31 1.92 1.98
C TYR A 29 0.42 2.27 0.80
N ILE A 30 -0.75 2.84 1.09
CA ILE A 30 -1.72 3.32 0.10
C ILE A 30 -1.75 4.85 0.20
N PHE A 31 -1.38 5.54 -0.86
CA PHE A 31 -1.39 7.00 -0.92
C PHE A 31 -2.63 7.47 -1.68
N GLY A 32 -3.56 8.09 -0.96
CA GLY A 32 -4.85 8.58 -1.42
C GLY A 32 -6.02 7.81 -0.82
N ALA A 33 -6.77 8.47 0.06
CA ALA A 33 -7.93 7.93 0.78
C ALA A 33 -9.27 8.21 0.05
N GLY A 34 -9.25 8.40 -1.28
CA GLY A 34 -10.47 8.47 -2.08
C GLY A 34 -11.13 7.09 -2.25
N HIS A 35 -12.22 7.02 -3.01
CA HIS A 35 -13.04 5.80 -3.15
C HIS A 35 -12.24 4.52 -3.48
N VAL A 36 -11.24 4.60 -4.34
CA VAL A 36 -10.40 3.43 -4.67
C VAL A 36 -9.47 3.08 -3.52
N GLY A 37 -8.89 4.10 -2.86
CA GLY A 37 -7.98 3.89 -1.74
C GLY A 37 -8.67 3.28 -0.53
N ASP A 38 -9.86 3.76 -0.21
CA ASP A 38 -10.70 3.22 0.85
C ASP A 38 -11.08 1.76 0.56
N ALA A 39 -11.61 1.47 -0.64
CA ALA A 39 -11.95 0.11 -1.04
C ALA A 39 -10.74 -0.84 -1.04
N LEU A 40 -9.56 -0.35 -1.44
CA LEU A 40 -8.32 -1.13 -1.42
C LEU A 40 -7.84 -1.38 0.00
N ALA A 41 -7.88 -0.36 0.86
CA ALA A 41 -7.52 -0.47 2.26
C ALA A 41 -8.41 -1.49 2.98
N TYR A 42 -9.73 -1.42 2.75
CA TYR A 42 -10.68 -2.39 3.29
C TYR A 42 -10.38 -3.81 2.78
N THR A 43 -10.16 -3.98 1.47
CA THR A 43 -9.87 -5.30 0.89
C THR A 43 -8.60 -5.91 1.48
N LEU A 44 -7.54 -5.13 1.62
CA LEU A 44 -6.26 -5.57 2.17
C LEU A 44 -6.30 -5.78 3.69
N SER A 45 -7.17 -5.10 4.42
CA SER A 45 -7.31 -5.27 5.88
C SER A 45 -7.72 -6.69 6.29
N LEU A 46 -8.33 -7.44 5.37
CA LEU A 46 -8.73 -8.83 5.57
C LEU A 46 -7.59 -9.83 5.30
N THR A 47 -6.39 -9.36 5.02
CA THR A 47 -5.25 -10.16 4.59
C THR A 47 -4.06 -10.02 5.55
N PRO A 48 -3.07 -10.92 5.52
CA PRO A 48 -1.95 -10.88 6.46
C PRO A 48 -0.89 -9.83 6.10
N VAL A 49 -1.33 -8.58 5.86
CA VAL A 49 -0.47 -7.41 5.67
C VAL A 49 -0.83 -6.30 6.65
N ARG A 50 0.08 -5.38 6.88
CA ARG A 50 -0.16 -4.16 7.64
C ARG A 50 -0.44 -3.03 6.67
N VAL A 51 -1.65 -2.48 6.71
CA VAL A 51 -2.11 -1.45 5.77
C VAL A 51 -1.98 -0.08 6.42
N ILE A 52 -1.29 0.82 5.75
CA ILE A 52 -1.15 2.22 6.12
C ILE A 52 -1.76 3.08 5.01
N LEU A 53 -2.85 3.76 5.28
CA LEU A 53 -3.54 4.65 4.35
C LEU A 53 -3.12 6.09 4.61
N VAL A 54 -2.47 6.70 3.63
CA VAL A 54 -1.86 8.02 3.71
C VAL A 54 -2.64 9.01 2.84
N ASP A 55 -3.03 10.15 3.38
CA ASP A 55 -3.62 11.26 2.60
C ASP A 55 -3.17 12.61 3.16
N THR A 56 -3.27 13.66 2.35
CA THR A 56 -3.05 15.05 2.76
C THR A 56 -4.31 15.68 3.35
N ARG A 57 -5.46 15.03 3.24
CA ARG A 57 -6.78 15.52 3.61
C ARG A 57 -7.32 14.72 4.80
N GLU A 58 -7.44 15.36 5.93
CA GLU A 58 -7.94 14.74 7.16
C GLU A 58 -9.36 14.19 7.02
N ALA A 59 -10.24 14.92 6.34
CA ALA A 59 -11.63 14.51 6.16
C ALA A 59 -11.78 13.16 5.43
N GLU A 60 -10.93 12.87 4.45
CA GLU A 60 -10.93 11.59 3.75
C GLU A 60 -10.48 10.45 4.67
N LEU A 61 -9.45 10.69 5.50
CA LEU A 61 -8.96 9.69 6.44
C LEU A 61 -9.97 9.41 7.57
N MET A 62 -10.70 10.42 8.02
CA MET A 62 -11.75 10.26 9.04
C MET A 62 -12.97 9.48 8.53
N ALA A 63 -13.20 9.44 7.21
CA ALA A 63 -14.30 8.71 6.59
C ALA A 63 -14.01 7.21 6.40
N VAL A 64 -12.76 6.78 6.62
CA VAL A 64 -12.33 5.39 6.40
C VAL A 64 -12.95 4.46 7.46
N ASP A 65 -13.67 3.44 7.00
CA ASP A 65 -14.25 2.39 7.84
C ASP A 65 -13.67 1.02 7.46
N ALA A 66 -12.37 0.85 7.71
CA ALA A 66 -11.65 -0.39 7.41
C ALA A 66 -10.96 -0.92 8.68
N PRO A 67 -11.34 -2.09 9.20
CA PRO A 67 -10.80 -2.63 10.45
C PRO A 67 -9.29 -2.86 10.38
N GLY A 68 -8.55 -2.35 11.37
CA GLY A 68 -7.11 -2.57 11.48
C GLY A 68 -6.25 -1.81 10.47
N VAL A 69 -6.83 -0.91 9.69
CA VAL A 69 -6.10 0.01 8.81
C VAL A 69 -5.56 1.18 9.66
N GLU A 70 -4.27 1.46 9.50
CA GLU A 70 -3.65 2.63 10.09
C GLU A 70 -3.80 3.82 9.15
N THR A 71 -4.27 4.96 9.66
CA THR A 71 -4.37 6.19 8.89
C THR A 71 -3.21 7.12 9.22
N CYS A 72 -2.68 7.80 8.19
CA CYS A 72 -1.57 8.72 8.31
C CYS A 72 -1.88 10.02 7.57
N LEU A 73 -2.11 11.10 8.31
CA LEU A 73 -2.22 12.45 7.75
C LEU A 73 -0.81 13.00 7.50
N ALA A 74 -0.46 13.24 6.25
CA ALA A 74 0.86 13.69 5.87
C ALA A 74 0.81 14.85 4.87
N ALA A 75 1.31 16.01 5.25
CA ALA A 75 1.42 17.16 4.35
C ALA A 75 2.42 16.92 3.21
N MET A 76 3.42 16.07 3.44
CA MET A 76 4.44 15.64 2.48
C MET A 76 4.51 14.10 2.44
N PRO A 77 3.61 13.45 1.69
CA PRO A 77 3.50 11.98 1.68
C PRO A 77 4.78 11.25 1.21
N GLU A 78 5.62 11.88 0.39
CA GLU A 78 6.90 11.34 -0.04
C GLU A 78 7.88 11.12 1.15
N GLN A 79 7.72 11.85 2.25
CA GLN A 79 8.51 11.62 3.46
C GLN A 79 8.10 10.32 4.17
N VAL A 80 6.83 9.93 4.07
CA VAL A 80 6.35 8.64 4.59
C VAL A 80 7.02 7.49 3.84
N VAL A 81 7.22 7.63 2.52
CA VAL A 81 7.98 6.65 1.73
C VAL A 81 9.39 6.47 2.27
N ARG A 82 10.10 7.57 2.60
CA ARG A 82 11.49 7.51 3.13
C ARG A 82 11.59 6.78 4.46
N SER A 83 10.58 6.93 5.32
CA SER A 83 10.57 6.34 6.66
C SER A 83 10.00 4.92 6.71
N ALA A 84 9.44 4.43 5.61
CA ALA A 84 8.85 3.09 5.55
C ALA A 84 9.91 1.98 5.76
N PRO A 85 9.57 0.87 6.43
CA PRO A 85 10.47 -0.27 6.58
C PRO A 85 10.92 -0.86 5.24
N PRO A 86 12.11 -1.50 5.19
CA PRO A 86 12.51 -2.32 4.05
C PRO A 86 11.47 -3.38 3.70
N GLY A 87 11.31 -3.69 2.41
CA GLY A 87 10.33 -4.67 1.96
C GLY A 87 8.89 -4.14 1.91
N SER A 88 8.68 -2.83 2.04
CA SER A 88 7.35 -2.21 1.90
C SER A 88 6.88 -2.18 0.45
N ALA A 89 5.55 -2.25 0.28
CA ALA A 89 4.85 -1.99 -0.98
C ALA A 89 4.22 -0.60 -0.96
N PHE A 90 4.25 0.09 -2.10
CA PHE A 90 3.72 1.43 -2.27
C PHE A 90 2.71 1.49 -3.41
N ILE A 91 1.49 1.93 -3.13
CA ILE A 91 0.41 2.08 -4.11
C ILE A 91 -0.05 3.52 -4.12
N VAL A 92 0.07 4.19 -5.27
CA VAL A 92 -0.15 5.62 -5.40
C VAL A 92 -1.38 5.88 -6.26
N LEU A 93 -2.38 6.51 -5.67
CA LEU A 93 -3.69 6.75 -6.27
C LEU A 93 -4.33 8.05 -5.72
N THR A 94 -3.51 9.09 -5.56
CA THR A 94 -4.01 10.39 -5.11
C THR A 94 -4.83 11.08 -6.20
N HIS A 95 -5.50 12.16 -5.83
CA HIS A 95 -6.26 12.99 -6.77
C HIS A 95 -5.38 14.01 -7.52
N ASP A 96 -4.09 14.14 -7.13
CA ASP A 96 -3.14 15.08 -7.71
C ASP A 96 -2.02 14.33 -8.46
N HIS A 97 -1.94 14.56 -9.78
CA HIS A 97 -0.94 13.91 -10.62
C HIS A 97 0.50 14.32 -10.30
N ALA A 98 0.72 15.57 -9.86
CA ALA A 98 2.07 16.03 -9.50
C ALA A 98 2.53 15.35 -8.20
N LEU A 99 1.63 15.22 -7.24
CA LEU A 99 1.88 14.51 -6.00
C LEU A 99 2.14 13.01 -6.26
N ASP A 100 1.33 12.38 -7.13
CA ASP A 100 1.57 10.99 -7.53
C ASP A 100 3.00 10.80 -8.07
N PHE A 101 3.48 11.73 -8.89
CA PHE A 101 4.81 11.63 -9.49
C PHE A 101 5.92 11.74 -8.45
N LEU A 102 5.78 12.63 -7.48
CA LEU A 102 6.74 12.79 -6.40
C LEU A 102 6.81 11.54 -5.52
N ILE A 103 5.65 11.01 -5.10
CA ILE A 103 5.58 9.80 -4.26
C ILE A 103 6.15 8.60 -5.00
N VAL A 104 5.75 8.38 -6.26
CA VAL A 104 6.24 7.26 -7.07
C VAL A 104 7.74 7.34 -7.29
N ALA A 105 8.26 8.54 -7.62
CA ALA A 105 9.70 8.73 -7.82
C ALA A 105 10.49 8.43 -6.55
N GLU A 106 10.01 8.85 -5.39
CA GLU A 106 10.64 8.55 -4.10
C GLU A 106 10.64 7.04 -3.83
N ALA A 107 9.51 6.36 -4.09
CA ALA A 107 9.39 4.92 -3.91
C ALA A 107 10.30 4.12 -4.87
N LEU A 108 10.40 4.55 -6.13
CA LEU A 108 11.25 3.91 -7.13
C LEU A 108 12.76 4.09 -6.85
N GLN A 109 13.15 5.13 -6.13
CA GLN A 109 14.54 5.35 -5.73
C GLN A 109 14.97 4.47 -4.55
N ARG A 110 14.04 3.80 -3.91
CA ARG A 110 14.34 2.81 -2.87
C ARG A 110 14.73 1.49 -3.53
N ASP A 111 15.87 0.94 -3.15
CA ASP A 111 16.34 -0.36 -3.64
C ASP A 111 15.64 -1.54 -2.90
N ASP A 112 14.88 -1.24 -1.84
CA ASP A 112 14.26 -2.20 -0.93
C ASP A 112 12.73 -2.28 -1.05
N ALA A 113 12.09 -1.51 -1.94
CA ALA A 113 10.66 -1.59 -2.20
C ALA A 113 10.32 -2.88 -2.96
N VAL A 114 9.39 -3.68 -2.44
CA VAL A 114 8.97 -4.92 -3.12
C VAL A 114 7.93 -4.69 -4.21
N TYR A 115 7.25 -3.55 -4.17
CA TYR A 115 6.23 -3.19 -5.15
C TYR A 115 6.04 -1.67 -5.18
N VAL A 116 6.01 -1.10 -6.38
CA VAL A 116 5.63 0.29 -6.60
C VAL A 116 4.58 0.34 -7.69
N GLY A 117 3.35 0.68 -7.33
CA GLY A 117 2.19 0.76 -8.22
C GLY A 117 1.59 2.15 -8.30
N MET A 118 1.13 2.56 -9.48
CA MET A 118 0.41 3.81 -9.67
C MET A 118 -0.89 3.58 -10.45
N ILE A 119 -1.98 4.19 -9.98
CA ILE A 119 -3.20 4.26 -10.77
C ILE A 119 -3.00 5.24 -11.92
N GLY A 120 -3.39 4.85 -13.13
CA GLY A 120 -3.27 5.77 -14.24
C GLY A 120 -3.58 5.18 -15.61
N SER A 121 -3.80 6.09 -16.55
CA SER A 121 -3.94 5.78 -17.97
C SER A 121 -2.57 5.58 -18.63
N LYS A 122 -2.57 5.04 -19.86
CA LYS A 122 -1.37 4.99 -20.71
C LYS A 122 -0.72 6.36 -20.88
N THR A 123 -1.54 7.42 -20.98
CA THR A 123 -1.07 8.81 -21.09
C THR A 123 -0.34 9.24 -19.82
N LYS A 124 -0.93 9.02 -18.64
CA LYS A 124 -0.29 9.34 -17.35
C LYS A 124 1.03 8.60 -17.18
N LYS A 125 1.07 7.31 -17.54
CA LYS A 125 2.29 6.49 -17.52
C LYS A 125 3.38 7.08 -18.41
N ALA A 126 3.05 7.48 -19.65
CA ALA A 126 4.01 8.09 -20.57
C ALA A 126 4.49 9.47 -20.08
N THR A 127 3.59 10.28 -19.53
CA THR A 127 3.93 11.59 -18.93
C THR A 127 4.89 11.41 -17.77
N PHE A 128 4.63 10.45 -16.88
CA PHE A 128 5.51 10.14 -15.77
C PHE A 128 6.91 9.70 -16.23
N LYS A 129 7.01 8.84 -17.26
CA LYS A 129 8.30 8.42 -17.81
C LYS A 129 9.16 9.61 -18.28
N ASN A 130 8.55 10.56 -18.98
CA ASN A 130 9.24 11.75 -19.44
C ASN A 130 9.63 12.69 -18.28
N TRP A 131 8.75 12.83 -17.30
CA TRP A 131 9.00 13.60 -16.09
C TRP A 131 10.15 12.99 -15.27
N LEU A 132 10.14 11.68 -15.04
CA LEU A 132 11.18 10.96 -14.30
C LEU A 132 12.56 11.13 -14.93
N LYS A 133 12.62 11.03 -16.27
CA LYS A 133 13.87 11.27 -17.02
C LYS A 133 14.38 12.70 -16.86
N ARG A 134 13.48 13.69 -16.89
CA ARG A 134 13.85 15.11 -16.83
C ARG A 134 14.23 15.56 -15.43
N GLU A 135 13.42 15.21 -14.42
CA GLU A 135 13.56 15.75 -13.06
C GLU A 135 14.51 14.91 -12.20
N ILE A 136 14.51 13.58 -12.38
CA ILE A 136 15.31 12.67 -11.55
C ILE A 136 16.58 12.23 -12.28
N GLY A 137 16.56 12.20 -13.62
CA GLY A 137 17.71 11.76 -14.44
C GLY A 137 17.90 10.24 -14.46
N ARG A 138 17.04 9.46 -13.82
CA ARG A 138 17.13 8.00 -13.68
C ARG A 138 15.97 7.30 -14.41
N ALA A 139 16.00 7.34 -15.72
CA ALA A 139 14.94 6.79 -16.56
C ALA A 139 14.74 5.26 -16.40
N GLU A 140 15.80 4.55 -16.00
CA GLU A 140 15.80 3.10 -15.78
C GLU A 140 14.88 2.68 -14.66
N LEU A 141 14.63 3.51 -13.66
CA LEU A 141 13.73 3.22 -12.56
C LEU A 141 12.27 2.99 -13.01
N PHE A 142 11.92 3.51 -14.19
CA PHE A 142 10.59 3.35 -14.75
C PHE A 142 10.19 1.88 -14.99
N GLU A 143 11.15 1.00 -15.22
CA GLU A 143 10.89 -0.43 -15.48
C GLU A 143 10.35 -1.15 -14.23
N ASN A 144 10.60 -0.60 -13.04
CA ASN A 144 10.11 -1.12 -11.76
C ASN A 144 8.69 -0.61 -11.41
N LEU A 145 8.11 0.26 -12.25
CA LEU A 145 6.77 0.81 -12.02
C LEU A 145 5.68 -0.06 -12.61
N VAL A 146 4.77 -0.52 -11.79
CA VAL A 146 3.50 -1.11 -12.22
C VAL A 146 2.47 -0.01 -12.45
N CYS A 147 2.03 0.16 -13.70
CA CYS A 147 1.01 1.14 -14.06
C CYS A 147 0.28 0.73 -15.34
N PRO A 148 -1.06 0.60 -15.30
CA PRO A 148 -1.93 0.79 -14.14
C PRO A 148 -1.83 -0.35 -13.14
N VAL A 149 -1.96 -0.04 -11.84
CA VAL A 149 -2.13 -1.03 -10.78
C VAL A 149 -3.41 -1.84 -11.00
N GLY A 150 -3.37 -3.15 -10.74
CA GLY A 150 -4.49 -4.06 -11.02
C GLY A 150 -4.63 -4.46 -12.49
N GLY A 151 -3.66 -4.08 -13.33
CA GLY A 151 -3.60 -4.46 -14.74
C GLY A 151 -4.54 -3.66 -15.66
N SER A 152 -4.68 -4.12 -16.91
CA SER A 152 -5.44 -3.42 -17.96
C SER A 152 -6.43 -4.31 -18.71
N VAL A 153 -6.55 -5.57 -18.32
CA VAL A 153 -7.44 -6.55 -18.98
C VAL A 153 -8.90 -6.26 -18.66
N VAL A 154 -9.20 -6.05 -17.37
CA VAL A 154 -10.53 -5.67 -16.92
C VAL A 154 -10.70 -4.16 -17.09
N LYS A 155 -11.74 -3.76 -17.82
CA LYS A 155 -12.00 -2.33 -18.12
C LYS A 155 -13.03 -1.70 -17.18
N ASP A 156 -13.43 -2.41 -16.14
CA ASP A 156 -14.34 -1.91 -15.13
C ASP A 156 -13.65 -0.86 -14.26
N LYS A 157 -14.27 0.31 -14.13
CA LYS A 157 -13.71 1.45 -13.38
C LYS A 157 -14.33 1.62 -11.99
N ARG A 158 -15.19 0.70 -11.58
CA ARG A 158 -15.75 0.75 -10.23
C ARG A 158 -14.64 0.60 -9.20
N PRO A 159 -14.63 1.41 -8.14
CA PRO A 159 -13.59 1.39 -7.10
C PRO A 159 -13.30 -0.01 -6.54
N GLU A 160 -14.35 -0.77 -6.27
CA GLU A 160 -14.25 -2.12 -5.67
C GLU A 160 -13.57 -3.11 -6.62
N VAL A 161 -13.80 -2.98 -7.92
CA VAL A 161 -13.18 -3.86 -8.93
C VAL A 161 -11.70 -3.53 -9.08
N ILE A 162 -11.36 -2.25 -9.15
CA ILE A 162 -9.96 -1.80 -9.20
C ILE A 162 -9.24 -2.25 -7.92
N ALA A 163 -9.86 -2.06 -6.76
CA ALA A 163 -9.32 -2.45 -5.46
C ALA A 163 -9.02 -3.95 -5.38
N ALA A 164 -9.96 -4.80 -5.81
CA ALA A 164 -9.79 -6.25 -5.78
C ALA A 164 -8.62 -6.72 -6.67
N LEU A 165 -8.50 -6.16 -7.88
CA LEU A 165 -7.41 -6.48 -8.80
C LEU A 165 -6.06 -5.98 -8.28
N ALA A 166 -6.02 -4.76 -7.76
CA ALA A 166 -4.82 -4.18 -7.15
C ALA A 166 -4.38 -4.97 -5.91
N ALA A 167 -5.33 -5.37 -5.05
CA ALA A 167 -5.03 -6.17 -3.87
C ALA A 167 -4.40 -7.52 -4.23
N ALA A 168 -4.95 -8.24 -5.22
CA ALA A 168 -4.40 -9.51 -5.68
C ALA A 168 -2.98 -9.37 -6.23
N GLU A 169 -2.71 -8.30 -6.98
CA GLU A 169 -1.39 -8.02 -7.54
C GLU A 169 -0.37 -7.70 -6.44
N VAL A 170 -0.72 -6.81 -5.52
CA VAL A 170 0.14 -6.41 -4.39
C VAL A 170 0.43 -7.58 -3.46
N LEU A 171 -0.61 -8.36 -3.09
CA LEU A 171 -0.44 -9.55 -2.25
C LEU A 171 0.50 -10.57 -2.88
N THR A 172 0.41 -10.76 -4.19
CA THR A 172 1.34 -11.64 -4.91
C THR A 172 2.78 -11.17 -4.74
N ALA A 173 3.05 -9.87 -4.90
CA ALA A 173 4.38 -9.31 -4.77
C ALA A 173 4.94 -9.45 -3.34
N VAL A 174 4.16 -9.03 -2.34
CA VAL A 174 4.64 -8.99 -0.94
C VAL A 174 4.78 -10.39 -0.33
N LEU A 175 3.89 -11.32 -0.64
CA LEU A 175 3.92 -12.67 -0.06
C LEU A 175 4.96 -13.57 -0.73
N VAL A 176 5.28 -13.35 -2.00
CA VAL A 176 6.39 -14.05 -2.67
C VAL A 176 7.72 -13.57 -2.09
N SER A 177 7.90 -12.26 -1.93
CA SER A 177 9.12 -11.67 -1.36
C SER A 177 9.34 -12.08 0.10
N SER A 178 8.28 -12.17 0.90
CA SER A 178 8.36 -12.58 2.30
C SER A 178 8.85 -14.03 2.48
N LYS A 179 8.53 -14.92 1.54
CA LYS A 179 9.01 -16.32 1.56
C LYS A 179 10.50 -16.45 1.27
N VAL A 180 11.07 -15.50 0.52
CA VAL A 180 12.51 -15.50 0.21
C VAL A 180 13.34 -15.05 1.42
N LEU A 181 12.74 -14.29 2.34
CA LEU A 181 13.40 -13.75 3.54
C LEU A 181 13.28 -14.66 4.77
N GLN A 182 12.50 -15.76 4.72
CA GLN A 182 12.45 -16.76 5.79
C GLN A 182 13.47 -17.86 5.48
N PRO A 183 14.55 -18.03 6.26
CA PRO A 183 15.40 -19.19 6.13
C PRO A 183 14.61 -20.46 6.47
N ALA A 184 14.82 -21.50 5.69
CA ALA A 184 14.24 -22.83 5.88
C ALA A 184 14.63 -23.44 7.24
#